data_d29142d009c806cb216e3f6f793703f8
#
_entry.id   d29142d009c806cb216e3f6f793703f8
#
_cell.length_a   1.000
_cell.length_b   1.000
_cell.length_c   1.000
_cell.angle_alpha   90.00
_cell.angle_beta   90.00
_cell.angle_gamma   90.00
#
_symmetry.space_group_name_H-M   'P 1'
#
loop_
_entity.id
_entity.type
_entity.pdbx_description
1 polymer ?
#
loop_
_entity_poly.entity_id
_entity_poly.type
_entity_poly.pdbx_seq_one_letter_code
_entity_poly.pdbx_strand_id
1 'polypeptide(L)'
;GPKRAFYEPNQILGMVLDHLKNTRDWKGAAARSVATTHLVDAVAKYHNIELIETAVGFKFIGDLIAHDKIVMGGEESAGMSIRGHVPEKDRIIACLLVAEMVAMQKKPIARILSDLYAKVGTYLTRRLNFKLTEEEKARAIANMKNDPKTVAGYKVSKVIRVDGTKCVLENDAWVLVRFSGTEPVVRFYAEARDEATLKKLCAEGEAFVKGV
;
A
#
# COMPACT_ATOMS: atom_id res chain seq x y z
N GLY A 1 -31.78 -3.03 -5.72
CA GLY A 1 -30.98 -3.53 -4.62
C GLY A 1 -29.93 -2.52 -4.18
N PRO A 2 -29.30 -2.63 -2.99
CA PRO A 2 -28.29 -1.70 -2.58
C PRO A 2 -27.13 -1.68 -3.58
N LYS A 3 -26.60 -0.49 -3.91
CA LYS A 3 -25.46 -0.36 -4.82
C LYS A 3 -24.29 -1.16 -4.23
N ARG A 4 -23.77 -2.12 -4.98
CA ARG A 4 -22.57 -2.86 -4.61
C ARG A 4 -21.38 -1.88 -4.61
N ALA A 5 -20.71 -1.75 -3.47
CA ALA A 5 -19.47 -0.98 -3.37
C ALA A 5 -18.28 -1.94 -3.43
N PHE A 6 -17.24 -1.55 -4.15
CA PHE A 6 -15.96 -2.24 -4.15
C PHE A 6 -15.02 -1.52 -3.17
N TYR A 7 -14.37 -2.29 -2.31
CA TYR A 7 -13.33 -1.79 -1.40
C TYR A 7 -11.99 -2.38 -1.81
N GLU A 8 -11.02 -1.51 -1.99
CA GLU A 8 -9.68 -1.93 -2.39
C GLU A 8 -8.94 -2.62 -1.23
N PRO A 9 -8.02 -3.56 -1.54
CA PRO A 9 -7.22 -4.24 -0.51
C PRO A 9 -6.51 -3.27 0.44
N ASN A 10 -6.00 -2.16 -0.06
CA ASN A 10 -5.35 -1.11 0.73
C ASN A 10 -6.28 -0.53 1.81
N GLN A 11 -7.55 -0.32 1.48
CA GLN A 11 -8.56 0.16 2.43
C GLN A 11 -8.88 -0.91 3.49
N ILE A 12 -9.00 -2.17 3.05
CA ILE A 12 -9.25 -3.32 3.95
C ILE A 12 -8.10 -3.47 4.94
N LEU A 13 -6.85 -3.39 4.50
CA LEU A 13 -5.68 -3.50 5.37
C LEU A 13 -5.70 -2.45 6.49
N GLY A 14 -5.97 -1.19 6.15
CA GLY A 14 -6.07 -0.12 7.15
C GLY A 14 -7.20 -0.35 8.15
N MET A 15 -8.40 -0.72 7.67
CA MET A 15 -9.56 -0.98 8.53
C MET A 15 -9.34 -2.20 9.44
N VAL A 16 -8.75 -3.28 8.92
CA VAL A 16 -8.47 -4.48 9.72
C VAL A 16 -7.40 -4.20 10.76
N LEU A 17 -6.34 -3.45 10.45
CA LEU A 17 -5.34 -3.07 11.45
C LEU A 17 -5.96 -2.24 12.57
N ASP A 18 -6.78 -1.22 12.25
CA ASP A 18 -7.50 -0.42 13.25
C ASP A 18 -8.42 -1.31 14.11
N HIS A 19 -9.14 -2.24 13.49
CA HIS A 19 -10.01 -3.19 14.19
C HIS A 19 -9.23 -4.10 15.15
N LEU A 20 -8.14 -4.71 14.69
CA LEU A 20 -7.31 -5.58 15.51
C LEU A 20 -6.73 -4.85 16.72
N LYS A 21 -6.27 -3.62 16.54
CA LYS A 21 -5.72 -2.81 17.62
C LYS A 21 -6.76 -2.33 18.63
N ASN A 22 -8.01 -2.17 18.21
CA ASN A 22 -9.11 -1.81 19.11
C ASN A 22 -9.72 -3.01 19.85
N THR A 23 -9.52 -4.24 19.36
CA THR A 23 -10.20 -5.43 19.89
C THR A 23 -9.27 -6.47 20.48
N ARG A 24 -7.96 -6.36 20.24
CA ARG A 24 -6.95 -7.30 20.75
C ARG A 24 -5.82 -6.53 21.44
N ASP A 25 -5.45 -6.95 22.62
CA ASP A 25 -4.30 -6.40 23.35
C ASP A 25 -2.97 -6.99 22.86
N TRP A 26 -2.78 -7.00 21.54
CA TRP A 26 -1.55 -7.48 20.94
C TRP A 26 -0.50 -6.39 20.90
N LYS A 27 0.67 -6.69 21.49
CA LYS A 27 1.86 -5.84 21.38
C LYS A 27 2.68 -6.27 20.15
N GLY A 28 3.28 -5.34 19.46
CA GLY A 28 4.13 -5.59 18.30
C GLY A 28 3.90 -4.61 17.17
N ALA A 29 4.73 -4.71 16.15
CA ALA A 29 4.67 -3.87 14.97
C ALA A 29 3.55 -4.29 14.01
N ALA A 30 3.24 -3.45 13.03
CA ALA A 30 2.59 -3.84 11.79
C ALA A 30 3.61 -3.86 10.65
N ALA A 31 3.32 -4.58 9.55
CA ALA A 31 4.17 -4.58 8.38
C ALA A 31 3.38 -4.40 7.09
N ARG A 32 4.01 -3.75 6.11
CA ARG A 32 3.52 -3.66 4.74
C ARG A 32 4.65 -3.69 3.73
N SER A 33 4.35 -4.11 2.49
CA SER A 33 5.32 -3.96 1.41
C SER A 33 5.46 -2.49 0.98
N VAL A 34 6.59 -2.15 0.35
CA VAL A 34 6.87 -0.80 -0.17
C VAL A 34 5.82 -0.30 -1.17
N ALA A 35 5.10 -1.21 -1.85
CA ALA A 35 4.04 -0.90 -2.80
C ALA A 35 2.66 -0.68 -2.14
N THR A 36 2.53 -0.96 -0.85
CA THR A 36 1.28 -0.91 -0.10
C THR A 36 1.05 0.50 0.46
N THR A 37 -0.19 0.86 0.66
CA THR A 37 -0.66 2.17 1.12
C THR A 37 -0.01 2.65 2.42
N HIS A 38 0.28 3.95 2.52
CA HIS A 38 0.63 4.62 3.78
C HIS A 38 -0.57 4.81 4.74
N LEU A 39 -1.78 4.37 4.35
CA LEU A 39 -2.89 4.26 5.32
C LEU A 39 -2.50 3.35 6.49
N VAL A 40 -1.76 2.26 6.22
CA VAL A 40 -1.27 1.34 7.27
C VAL A 40 -0.29 2.05 8.20
N ASP A 41 0.59 2.92 7.66
CA ASP A 41 1.51 3.77 8.44
C ASP A 41 0.74 4.72 9.37
N ALA A 42 -0.28 5.37 8.83
CA ALA A 42 -1.10 6.32 9.58
C ALA A 42 -1.89 5.65 10.71
N VAL A 43 -2.42 4.44 10.46
CA VAL A 43 -3.10 3.64 11.48
C VAL A 43 -2.10 3.16 12.54
N ALA A 44 -0.92 2.69 12.14
CA ALA A 44 0.14 2.28 13.07
C ALA A 44 0.54 3.46 13.98
N LYS A 45 0.74 4.65 13.40
CA LYS A 45 1.04 5.87 14.14
C LYS A 45 -0.09 6.25 15.10
N TYR A 46 -1.35 6.17 14.66
CA TYR A 46 -2.52 6.45 15.50
C TYR A 46 -2.58 5.54 16.74
N HIS A 47 -2.23 4.26 16.58
CA HIS A 47 -2.19 3.28 17.66
C HIS A 47 -0.84 3.22 18.40
N ASN A 48 0.10 4.11 18.06
CA ASN A 48 1.44 4.17 18.65
C ASN A 48 2.19 2.82 18.58
N ILE A 49 2.12 2.16 17.43
CA ILE A 49 2.90 0.94 17.14
C ILE A 49 3.88 1.18 16.01
N GLU A 50 4.98 0.43 16.02
CA GLU A 50 5.99 0.45 14.97
C GLU A 50 5.42 -0.07 13.65
N LEU A 51 5.90 0.48 12.53
CA LEU A 51 5.66 -0.03 11.19
C LEU A 51 6.96 -0.49 10.54
N ILE A 52 6.93 -1.69 9.98
CA ILE A 52 8.04 -2.28 9.22
C ILE A 52 7.68 -2.25 7.73
N GLU A 53 8.47 -1.52 6.93
CA GLU A 53 8.36 -1.55 5.48
C GLU A 53 9.25 -2.66 4.91
N THR A 54 8.69 -3.53 4.05
CA THR A 54 9.42 -4.65 3.41
C THR A 54 9.49 -4.46 1.90
N ALA A 55 10.35 -5.22 1.23
CA ALA A 55 10.26 -5.44 -0.20
C ALA A 55 8.92 -6.14 -0.56
N VAL A 56 8.52 -6.07 -1.83
CA VAL A 56 7.33 -6.79 -2.32
C VAL A 56 7.62 -8.29 -2.31
N GLY A 57 6.69 -9.04 -1.75
CA GLY A 57 6.75 -10.49 -1.63
C GLY A 57 6.38 -10.93 -0.23
N PHE A 58 5.33 -11.72 -0.14
CA PHE A 58 4.74 -12.09 1.16
C PHE A 58 5.71 -12.84 2.08
N LYS A 59 6.74 -13.49 1.52
CA LYS A 59 7.79 -14.18 2.29
C LYS A 59 8.45 -13.30 3.37
N PHE A 60 8.61 -11.99 3.10
CA PHE A 60 9.19 -11.06 4.06
C PHE A 60 8.24 -10.77 5.22
N ILE A 61 6.96 -10.64 4.93
CA ILE A 61 5.90 -10.47 5.94
C ILE A 61 5.69 -11.77 6.69
N GLY A 62 5.67 -12.91 5.99
CA GLY A 62 5.55 -14.23 6.58
C GLY A 62 6.67 -14.53 7.59
N ASP A 63 7.91 -14.16 7.28
CA ASP A 63 9.03 -14.29 8.21
C ASP A 63 8.82 -13.48 9.50
N LEU A 64 8.31 -12.25 9.39
CA LEU A 64 8.00 -11.42 10.56
C LEU A 64 6.87 -12.02 11.42
N ILE A 65 5.86 -12.64 10.79
CA ILE A 65 4.77 -13.35 11.48
C ILE A 65 5.31 -14.60 12.18
N ALA A 66 6.11 -15.42 11.47
CA ALA A 66 6.68 -16.65 12.01
C ALA A 66 7.56 -16.42 13.26
N HIS A 67 8.20 -15.25 13.33
CA HIS A 67 9.03 -14.84 14.48
C HIS A 67 8.30 -13.94 15.49
N ASP A 68 6.98 -13.87 15.43
CA ASP A 68 6.11 -13.10 16.34
C ASP A 68 6.47 -11.60 16.47
N LYS A 69 7.09 -11.03 15.42
CA LYS A 69 7.54 -9.62 15.41
C LYS A 69 6.42 -8.65 15.11
N ILE A 70 5.38 -9.08 14.39
CA ILE A 70 4.28 -8.23 13.97
C ILE A 70 2.92 -8.82 14.36
N VAL A 71 1.96 -7.94 14.57
CA VAL A 71 0.55 -8.32 14.84
C VAL A 71 -0.22 -8.60 13.57
N MET A 72 0.15 -7.92 12.48
CA MET A 72 -0.46 -8.04 11.16
C MET A 72 0.51 -7.54 10.10
N GLY A 73 0.47 -8.15 8.93
CA GLY A 73 1.13 -7.64 7.74
C GLY A 73 0.35 -7.91 6.48
N GLY A 74 0.54 -7.06 5.46
CA GLY A 74 -0.20 -7.18 4.21
C GLY A 74 0.43 -6.49 3.02
N GLU A 75 -0.11 -6.81 1.84
CA GLU A 75 0.29 -6.28 0.54
C GLU A 75 -0.93 -5.74 -0.22
N GLU A 76 -0.70 -4.76 -1.09
CA GLU A 76 -1.72 -4.17 -1.97
C GLU A 76 -2.42 -5.18 -2.88
N SER A 77 -1.82 -6.35 -3.06
CA SER A 77 -2.35 -7.48 -3.84
C SER A 77 -3.41 -8.32 -3.11
N ALA A 78 -3.91 -7.84 -1.97
CA ALA A 78 -4.85 -8.51 -1.06
C ALA A 78 -4.26 -9.70 -0.29
N GLY A 79 -2.93 -9.83 -0.24
CA GLY A 79 -2.27 -10.78 0.65
C GLY A 79 -2.18 -10.19 2.06
N MET A 80 -2.65 -10.90 3.08
CA MET A 80 -2.45 -10.55 4.47
C MET A 80 -2.37 -11.77 5.36
N SER A 81 -1.73 -11.62 6.52
CA SER A 81 -1.78 -12.57 7.62
C SER A 81 -1.63 -11.83 8.96
N ILE A 82 -1.95 -12.52 10.04
CA ILE A 82 -1.95 -11.98 11.40
C ILE A 82 -1.18 -12.89 12.34
N ARG A 83 -0.82 -12.36 13.50
CA ARG A 83 -0.25 -13.14 14.61
C ARG A 83 -1.06 -14.38 14.92
N GLY A 84 -0.40 -15.52 15.11
CA GLY A 84 -1.04 -16.79 15.46
C GLY A 84 -1.70 -17.51 14.28
N HIS A 85 -1.59 -16.97 13.07
CA HIS A 85 -2.05 -17.59 11.83
C HIS A 85 -0.86 -18.11 11.00
N VAL A 86 -1.14 -18.84 9.92
CA VAL A 86 -0.07 -19.32 9.02
C VAL A 86 0.75 -18.14 8.48
N PRO A 87 2.10 -18.25 8.40
CA PRO A 87 2.98 -17.19 7.94
C PRO A 87 2.99 -17.08 6.41
N GLU A 88 1.83 -17.18 5.79
CA GLU A 88 1.60 -17.04 4.36
C GLU A 88 0.31 -16.22 4.15
N LYS A 89 0.20 -15.59 2.97
CA LYS A 89 -0.98 -14.79 2.61
C LYS A 89 -2.24 -15.66 2.60
N ASP A 90 -3.24 -15.21 3.31
CA ASP A 90 -4.53 -15.91 3.37
C ASP A 90 -5.69 -14.92 3.18
N ARG A 91 -6.40 -15.10 2.05
CA ARG A 91 -7.57 -14.27 1.72
C ARG A 91 -8.82 -14.68 2.50
N ILE A 92 -8.85 -15.90 3.00
CA ILE A 92 -9.99 -16.41 3.79
C ILE A 92 -9.99 -15.70 5.14
N ILE A 93 -8.83 -15.64 5.82
CA ILE A 93 -8.72 -14.92 7.09
C ILE A 93 -9.03 -13.42 6.90
N ALA A 94 -8.63 -12.81 5.78
CA ALA A 94 -8.99 -11.44 5.46
C ALA A 94 -10.51 -11.23 5.42
N CYS A 95 -11.25 -12.12 4.74
CA CYS A 95 -12.71 -12.06 4.69
C CYS A 95 -13.35 -12.27 6.07
N LEU A 96 -12.83 -13.21 6.87
CA LEU A 96 -13.33 -13.47 8.23
C LEU A 96 -13.10 -12.28 9.16
N LEU A 97 -11.95 -11.61 9.09
CA LEU A 97 -11.65 -10.41 9.87
C LEU A 97 -12.55 -9.22 9.48
N VAL A 98 -12.86 -9.08 8.19
CA VAL A 98 -13.84 -8.07 7.74
C VAL A 98 -15.23 -8.39 8.27
N ALA A 99 -15.66 -9.67 8.25
CA ALA A 99 -16.95 -10.08 8.80
C ALA A 99 -17.02 -9.84 10.31
N GLU A 100 -15.96 -10.19 11.06
CA GLU A 100 -15.82 -9.91 12.49
C GLU A 100 -15.92 -8.41 12.77
N MET A 101 -15.16 -7.60 12.03
CA MET A 101 -15.16 -6.14 12.16
C MET A 101 -16.56 -5.54 11.97
N VAL A 102 -17.28 -5.96 10.94
CA VAL A 102 -18.64 -5.48 10.65
C VAL A 102 -19.61 -5.92 11.76
N ALA A 103 -19.52 -7.19 12.20
CA ALA A 103 -20.38 -7.72 13.25
C ALA A 103 -20.16 -7.03 14.60
N MET A 104 -18.90 -6.81 14.99
CA MET A 104 -18.57 -6.16 16.26
C MET A 104 -18.91 -4.68 16.27
N GLN A 105 -18.61 -3.96 15.19
CA GLN A 105 -18.90 -2.52 15.10
C GLN A 105 -20.36 -2.21 14.78
N LYS A 106 -21.13 -3.20 14.27
CA LYS A 106 -22.53 -3.04 13.85
C LYS A 106 -22.73 -1.87 12.88
N LYS A 107 -21.76 -1.65 12.00
CA LYS A 107 -21.72 -0.56 11.01
C LYS A 107 -21.47 -1.14 9.62
N PRO A 108 -22.03 -0.53 8.56
CA PRO A 108 -21.64 -0.89 7.19
C PRO A 108 -20.17 -0.49 6.93
N ILE A 109 -19.49 -1.24 6.06
CA ILE A 109 -18.05 -1.04 5.74
C ILE A 109 -17.77 0.41 5.30
N ALA A 110 -18.66 1.03 4.52
CA ALA A 110 -18.52 2.43 4.11
C ALA A 110 -18.41 3.38 5.30
N ARG A 111 -19.17 3.14 6.38
CA ARG A 111 -19.12 3.95 7.58
C ARG A 111 -17.84 3.69 8.38
N ILE A 112 -17.40 2.42 8.46
CA ILE A 112 -16.14 2.06 9.12
C ILE A 112 -14.95 2.75 8.43
N LEU A 113 -14.92 2.72 7.09
CA LEU A 113 -13.87 3.40 6.31
C LEU A 113 -13.93 4.92 6.50
N SER A 114 -15.12 5.52 6.49
CA SER A 114 -15.30 6.96 6.72
C SER A 114 -14.83 7.37 8.13
N ASP A 115 -15.15 6.57 9.15
CA ASP A 115 -14.72 6.80 10.52
C ASP A 115 -13.18 6.68 10.65
N LEU A 116 -12.58 5.72 9.94
CA LEU A 116 -11.12 5.58 9.89
C LEU A 116 -10.46 6.79 9.22
N TYR A 117 -10.96 7.22 8.05
CA TYR A 117 -10.44 8.39 7.36
C TYR A 117 -10.58 9.68 8.17
N ALA A 118 -11.61 9.81 8.98
CA ALA A 118 -11.75 10.94 9.91
C ALA A 118 -10.65 10.95 11.00
N LYS A 119 -10.11 9.79 11.38
CA LYS A 119 -9.02 9.67 12.36
C LYS A 119 -7.64 9.96 11.75
N VAL A 120 -7.36 9.38 10.57
CA VAL A 120 -5.99 9.30 10.03
C VAL A 120 -5.80 9.97 8.67
N GLY A 121 -6.87 10.51 8.09
CA GLY A 121 -6.89 11.13 6.77
C GLY A 121 -7.20 10.15 5.65
N THR A 122 -7.50 10.71 4.47
CA THR A 122 -7.84 9.94 3.26
C THR A 122 -6.58 9.49 2.54
N TYR A 123 -6.62 8.27 2.00
CA TYR A 123 -5.57 7.69 1.16
C TYR A 123 -6.22 7.04 -0.05
N LEU A 124 -5.88 7.51 -1.24
CA LEU A 124 -6.40 7.04 -2.51
C LEU A 124 -5.25 6.44 -3.31
N THR A 125 -5.39 5.20 -3.75
CA THR A 125 -4.33 4.47 -4.44
C THR A 125 -4.73 4.12 -5.87
N ARG A 126 -3.73 4.00 -6.75
CA ARG A 126 -3.91 3.49 -8.11
C ARG A 126 -2.69 2.69 -8.51
N ARG A 127 -2.93 1.59 -9.22
CA ARG A 127 -1.89 0.82 -9.87
C ARG A 127 -2.13 0.82 -11.38
N LEU A 128 -1.09 1.14 -12.14
CA LEU A 128 -1.05 1.07 -13.59
C LEU A 128 0.03 0.06 -14.02
N ASN A 129 -0.17 -0.58 -15.17
CA ASN A 129 0.81 -1.47 -15.75
C ASN A 129 1.13 -0.94 -17.16
N PHE A 130 2.39 -0.63 -17.41
CA PHE A 130 2.86 -0.18 -18.71
C PHE A 130 3.63 -1.31 -19.39
N LYS A 131 3.25 -1.61 -20.63
CA LYS A 131 4.05 -2.47 -21.50
C LYS A 131 5.11 -1.60 -22.15
N LEU A 132 6.37 -1.99 -22.01
CA LEU A 132 7.52 -1.30 -22.60
C LEU A 132 8.22 -2.23 -23.57
N THR A 133 8.80 -1.66 -24.62
CA THR A 133 9.81 -2.37 -25.41
C THR A 133 11.08 -2.57 -24.57
N GLU A 134 11.97 -3.46 -24.98
CA GLU A 134 13.25 -3.64 -24.26
C GLU A 134 14.10 -2.37 -24.24
N GLU A 135 14.06 -1.56 -25.31
CA GLU A 135 14.74 -0.27 -25.37
C GLU A 135 14.14 0.76 -24.40
N GLU A 136 12.80 0.87 -24.36
CA GLU A 136 12.11 1.74 -23.41
C GLU A 136 12.39 1.30 -21.96
N LYS A 137 12.39 -0.01 -21.71
CA LYS A 137 12.70 -0.57 -20.39
C LYS A 137 14.14 -0.24 -19.97
N ALA A 138 15.11 -0.40 -20.87
CA ALA A 138 16.51 -0.05 -20.59
C ALA A 138 16.66 1.44 -20.26
N ARG A 139 16.02 2.34 -21.03
CA ARG A 139 15.99 3.80 -20.74
C ARG A 139 15.33 4.09 -19.40
N ALA A 140 14.17 3.49 -19.14
CA ALA A 140 13.45 3.69 -17.89
C ALA A 140 14.29 3.25 -16.68
N ILE A 141 14.99 2.12 -16.77
CA ILE A 141 15.91 1.66 -15.70
C ILE A 141 17.05 2.67 -15.51
N ALA A 142 17.63 3.17 -16.60
CA ALA A 142 18.70 4.17 -16.52
C ALA A 142 18.23 5.47 -15.88
N ASN A 143 17.04 5.96 -16.25
CA ASN A 143 16.46 7.17 -15.68
C ASN A 143 16.14 7.01 -14.18
N MET A 144 15.62 5.85 -13.78
CA MET A 144 15.30 5.58 -12.38
C MET A 144 16.53 5.39 -11.47
N LYS A 145 17.73 5.21 -12.03
CA LYS A 145 18.99 5.20 -11.25
C LYS A 145 19.34 6.59 -10.72
N ASN A 146 19.00 7.64 -11.44
CA ASN A 146 19.14 9.01 -10.97
C ASN A 146 17.94 9.35 -10.07
N ASP A 147 18.21 10.01 -8.94
CA ASP A 147 17.12 10.41 -8.06
C ASP A 147 16.28 11.52 -8.72
N PRO A 148 15.01 11.25 -9.02
CA PRO A 148 14.13 12.26 -9.61
C PRO A 148 13.96 13.43 -8.63
N LYS A 149 14.07 14.66 -9.12
CA LYS A 149 13.86 15.85 -8.30
C LYS A 149 12.38 16.24 -8.21
N THR A 150 11.63 15.91 -9.26
CA THR A 150 10.19 16.20 -9.36
C THR A 150 9.46 15.05 -10.03
N VAL A 151 8.19 14.86 -9.67
CA VAL A 151 7.24 13.95 -10.33
C VAL A 151 5.92 14.69 -10.48
N ALA A 152 5.39 14.77 -11.70
CA ALA A 152 4.14 15.49 -11.99
C ALA A 152 4.12 16.92 -11.42
N GLY A 153 5.27 17.63 -11.48
CA GLY A 153 5.43 18.97 -10.94
C GLY A 153 5.53 19.09 -9.42
N TYR A 154 5.42 17.99 -8.67
CA TYR A 154 5.66 17.95 -7.22
C TYR A 154 7.12 17.63 -6.92
N LYS A 155 7.70 18.34 -5.96
CA LYS A 155 9.07 18.11 -5.51
C LYS A 155 9.17 16.76 -4.76
N VAL A 156 10.22 16.00 -5.07
CA VAL A 156 10.53 14.75 -4.34
C VAL A 156 11.23 15.10 -3.02
N SER A 157 10.67 14.64 -1.91
CA SER A 157 11.21 14.83 -0.57
C SER A 157 12.12 13.68 -0.15
N LYS A 158 11.82 12.45 -0.65
CA LYS A 158 12.57 11.24 -0.29
C LYS A 158 12.49 10.20 -1.40
N VAL A 159 13.58 9.52 -1.68
CA VAL A 159 13.64 8.33 -2.56
C VAL A 159 13.93 7.09 -1.73
N ILE A 160 13.14 6.05 -1.94
CA ILE A 160 13.26 4.73 -1.27
C ILE A 160 13.51 3.67 -2.34
N ARG A 161 14.53 2.81 -2.11
CA ARG A 161 14.98 1.80 -3.08
C ARG A 161 14.98 0.38 -2.51
N VAL A 162 14.00 0.07 -1.67
CA VAL A 162 13.83 -1.27 -1.08
C VAL A 162 13.45 -2.30 -2.17
N ASP A 163 12.55 -1.92 -3.09
CA ASP A 163 12.18 -2.73 -4.25
C ASP A 163 11.58 -1.81 -5.32
N GLY A 164 12.38 -1.48 -6.34
CA GLY A 164 12.07 -0.44 -7.30
C GLY A 164 12.49 0.96 -6.85
N THR A 165 11.90 1.99 -7.43
CA THR A 165 12.14 3.40 -7.07
C THR A 165 10.85 4.04 -6.60
N LYS A 166 10.75 4.29 -5.29
CA LYS A 166 9.62 5.01 -4.67
C LYS A 166 10.03 6.44 -4.39
N CYS A 167 9.31 7.39 -4.95
CA CYS A 167 9.46 8.80 -4.71
C CYS A 167 8.33 9.29 -3.80
N VAL A 168 8.67 9.72 -2.60
CA VAL A 168 7.74 10.42 -1.70
C VAL A 168 7.81 11.90 -2.01
N LEU A 169 6.66 12.56 -2.16
CA LEU A 169 6.53 13.94 -2.59
C LEU A 169 6.29 14.87 -1.39
N GLU A 170 6.52 16.16 -1.57
CA GLU A 170 6.37 17.17 -0.51
C GLU A 170 4.94 17.31 0.06
N ASN A 171 3.92 16.84 -0.69
CA ASN A 171 2.51 16.82 -0.28
C ASN A 171 2.05 15.46 0.30
N ASP A 172 2.98 14.62 0.76
CA ASP A 172 2.76 13.27 1.27
C ASP A 172 2.19 12.25 0.24
N ALA A 173 2.03 12.64 -1.02
CA ALA A 173 1.77 11.70 -2.09
C ALA A 173 3.03 10.91 -2.41
N TRP A 174 2.88 9.76 -3.05
CA TRP A 174 4.04 9.02 -3.52
C TRP A 174 3.74 8.26 -4.81
N VAL A 175 4.80 7.99 -5.56
CA VAL A 175 4.79 7.07 -6.69
C VAL A 175 5.86 6.00 -6.50
N LEU A 176 5.62 4.80 -7.03
CA LEU A 176 6.60 3.72 -7.07
C LEU A 176 6.65 3.16 -8.48
N VAL A 177 7.85 3.09 -9.05
CA VAL A 177 8.13 2.41 -10.32
C VAL A 177 8.86 1.11 -10.02
N ARG A 178 8.27 0.00 -10.46
CA ARG A 178 8.82 -1.33 -10.23
C ARG A 178 8.81 -2.14 -11.52
N PHE A 179 9.97 -2.62 -11.91
CA PHE A 179 10.11 -3.48 -13.09
C PHE A 179 9.77 -4.92 -12.72
N SER A 180 8.93 -5.57 -13.55
CA SER A 180 8.69 -7.00 -13.40
C SER A 180 9.95 -7.79 -13.79
N GLY A 181 10.33 -8.76 -12.96
CA GLY A 181 11.45 -9.66 -13.27
C GLY A 181 11.12 -10.75 -14.31
N THR A 182 9.82 -11.00 -14.54
CA THR A 182 9.35 -12.13 -15.36
C THR A 182 8.58 -11.72 -16.62
N GLU A 183 8.12 -10.47 -16.69
CA GLU A 183 7.30 -9.95 -17.78
C GLU A 183 7.85 -8.59 -18.26
N PRO A 184 7.70 -8.21 -19.54
CA PRO A 184 8.08 -6.89 -20.03
C PRO A 184 7.07 -5.82 -19.61
N VAL A 185 6.79 -5.76 -18.31
CA VAL A 185 5.82 -4.86 -17.70
C VAL A 185 6.48 -4.06 -16.59
N VAL A 186 6.23 -2.76 -16.60
CA VAL A 186 6.53 -1.87 -15.48
C VAL A 186 5.25 -1.61 -14.72
N ARG A 187 5.31 -1.82 -13.42
CA ARG A 187 4.24 -1.51 -12.50
C ARG A 187 4.48 -0.13 -11.91
N PHE A 188 3.52 0.74 -12.11
CA PHE A 188 3.48 2.07 -11.53
C PHE A 188 2.39 2.11 -10.48
N TYR A 189 2.74 2.54 -9.29
CA TYR A 189 1.83 2.74 -8.18
C TYR A 189 1.83 4.20 -7.81
N ALA A 190 0.68 4.73 -7.47
CA ALA A 190 0.52 6.08 -6.97
C ALA A 190 -0.44 6.12 -5.79
N GLU A 191 -0.16 6.99 -4.83
CA GLU A 191 -1.05 7.32 -3.73
C GLU A 191 -1.08 8.81 -3.51
N ALA A 192 -2.26 9.34 -3.20
CA ALA A 192 -2.45 10.74 -2.86
C ALA A 192 -3.58 10.90 -1.82
N ARG A 193 -3.68 12.11 -1.26
CA ARG A 193 -4.70 12.47 -0.29
C ARG A 193 -6.03 12.89 -0.94
N ASP A 194 -5.99 13.23 -2.22
CA ASP A 194 -7.14 13.69 -3.00
C ASP A 194 -7.11 13.14 -4.42
N GLU A 195 -8.29 13.11 -5.04
CA GLU A 195 -8.49 12.53 -6.38
C GLU A 195 -7.82 13.36 -7.49
N ALA A 196 -7.70 14.68 -7.33
CA ALA A 196 -7.09 15.55 -8.34
C ALA A 196 -5.59 15.27 -8.44
N THR A 197 -4.91 15.21 -7.30
CA THR A 197 -3.49 14.82 -7.21
C THR A 197 -3.27 13.41 -7.75
N LEU A 198 -4.10 12.44 -7.34
CA LEU A 198 -3.97 11.06 -7.81
C LEU A 198 -4.12 10.95 -9.33
N LYS A 199 -5.12 11.63 -9.91
CA LYS A 199 -5.32 11.65 -11.37
C LYS A 199 -4.13 12.26 -12.09
N LYS A 200 -3.58 13.35 -11.58
CA LYS A 200 -2.40 14.00 -12.16
C LYS A 200 -1.20 13.09 -12.16
N LEU A 201 -0.90 12.43 -11.02
CA LEU A 201 0.18 11.45 -10.92
C LEU A 201 0.01 10.27 -11.90
N CYS A 202 -1.22 9.78 -12.07
CA CYS A 202 -1.51 8.71 -13.01
C CYS A 202 -1.39 9.15 -14.48
N ALA A 203 -1.86 10.34 -14.83
CA ALA A 203 -1.78 10.87 -16.19
C ALA A 203 -0.33 11.10 -16.65
N GLU A 204 0.52 11.56 -15.76
CA GLU A 204 1.94 11.81 -16.05
C GLU A 204 2.85 10.59 -15.75
N GLY A 205 2.27 9.53 -15.16
CA GLY A 205 3.03 8.35 -14.73
C GLY A 205 3.73 7.62 -15.87
N GLU A 206 3.10 7.52 -17.04
CA GLU A 206 3.69 6.86 -18.20
C GLU A 206 4.88 7.66 -18.75
N ALA A 207 4.73 8.97 -18.92
CA ALA A 207 5.81 9.86 -19.35
C ALA A 207 6.97 9.83 -18.34
N PHE A 208 6.68 9.88 -17.07
CA PHE A 208 7.68 9.75 -16.00
C PHE A 208 8.46 8.44 -16.07
N VAL A 209 7.76 7.30 -16.29
CA VAL A 209 8.39 5.99 -16.41
C VAL A 209 9.27 5.93 -17.66
N LYS A 210 8.79 6.44 -18.81
CA LYS A 210 9.52 6.42 -20.08
C LYS A 210 10.66 7.46 -20.14
N GLY A 211 10.65 8.43 -19.23
CA GLY A 211 11.66 9.51 -19.20
C GLY A 211 11.52 10.51 -20.37
N VAL A 212 10.28 10.80 -20.77
CA VAL A 212 9.92 11.77 -21.83
C VAL A 212 9.06 12.86 -21.27
#